data_0ee71bed9efbe2f70f7f536ff729077a
#
_entry.id   0ee71bed9efbe2f70f7f536ff729077a
#
_cell.length_a   1.000
_cell.length_b   1.000
_cell.length_c   1.000
_cell.angle_alpha   90.00
_cell.angle_beta   90.00
_cell.angle_gamma   90.00
#
_symmetry.space_group_name_H-M   'P 1'
#
loop_
_entity.id
_entity.type
_entity.pdbx_description
1 polymer ?
#
loop_
_entity_poly.entity_id
_entity_poly.type
_entity_poly.pdbx_seq_one_letter_code
_entity_poly.pdbx_strand_id
1 'polypeptide(L)'
;MQYKEYTYKEIDKINSALKVSVDEEYAIRAHQNYNPHKDGKQRLYTKIMTDEDFLKAKPKKEDVIRFDEINIQDLRDRGIAETEAEAMGLLTKDILTNKGNPINLAKLSQIFKKNLNEGFTNTLLILDENKKVIKSYGQTKDIESWQTSKPIAIGLKPIRFVQARVDITPSSFIINSIWTLASTILLALIIVFCVGYQMTAIRYKEKDRKSVGRERVF
;
A
#
# COMPACT_ATOMS: atom_id res chain seq x y z
N MET A 1 -6.93 -12.67 19.21
CA MET A 1 -7.54 -11.39 18.83
C MET A 1 -6.51 -10.44 18.18
N GLN A 2 -5.34 -10.24 18.77
CA GLN A 2 -4.27 -9.33 18.28
C GLN A 2 -3.73 -9.64 16.86
N TYR A 3 -3.53 -10.92 16.51
CA TYR A 3 -3.02 -11.28 15.18
C TYR A 3 -3.99 -10.93 14.03
N LYS A 4 -5.30 -11.10 14.24
CA LYS A 4 -6.31 -10.69 13.25
C LYS A 4 -6.31 -9.19 13.04
N GLU A 5 -6.23 -8.42 14.11
CA GLU A 5 -6.18 -6.96 14.05
C GLU A 5 -4.90 -6.48 13.33
N TYR A 6 -3.77 -7.10 13.61
CA TYR A 6 -2.52 -6.88 12.88
C TYR A 6 -2.69 -7.14 11.38
N THR A 7 -3.27 -8.29 11.01
CA THR A 7 -3.48 -8.66 9.60
C THR A 7 -4.36 -7.64 8.88
N TYR A 8 -5.41 -7.13 9.51
CA TYR A 8 -6.26 -6.08 8.91
C TYR A 8 -5.49 -4.78 8.70
N LYS A 9 -4.72 -4.32 9.67
CA LYS A 9 -3.88 -3.12 9.54
C LYS A 9 -2.84 -3.27 8.42
N GLU A 10 -2.22 -4.44 8.30
CA GLU A 10 -1.26 -4.70 7.23
C GLU A 10 -1.93 -4.74 5.85
N ILE A 11 -3.13 -5.31 5.73
CA ILE A 11 -3.90 -5.29 4.47
C ILE A 11 -4.23 -3.85 4.07
N ASP A 12 -4.65 -2.99 4.98
CA ASP A 12 -4.93 -1.59 4.67
C ASP A 12 -3.68 -0.83 4.26
N LYS A 13 -2.54 -1.09 4.89
CA LYS A 13 -1.24 -0.55 4.54
C LYS A 13 -0.82 -1.02 3.13
N ILE A 14 -1.00 -2.31 2.83
CA ILE A 14 -0.73 -2.89 1.52
C ILE A 14 -1.61 -2.23 0.44
N ASN A 15 -2.91 -2.05 0.70
CA ASN A 15 -3.84 -1.39 -0.22
C ASN A 15 -3.41 0.04 -0.52
N SER A 16 -3.04 0.80 0.51
CA SER A 16 -2.58 2.18 0.39
C SER A 16 -1.26 2.27 -0.37
N ALA A 17 -0.29 1.41 -0.03
CA ALA A 17 1.00 1.35 -0.71
C ALA A 17 0.85 0.95 -2.18
N LEU A 18 -0.06 0.01 -2.51
CA LEU A 18 -0.31 -0.37 -3.88
C LEU A 18 -0.93 0.78 -4.69
N LYS A 19 -1.90 1.50 -4.13
CA LYS A 19 -2.53 2.66 -4.79
C LYS A 19 -1.49 3.72 -5.12
N VAL A 20 -0.69 4.12 -4.15
CA VAL A 20 0.40 5.10 -4.34
C VAL A 20 1.41 4.61 -5.39
N SER A 21 1.76 3.33 -5.37
CA SER A 21 2.73 2.75 -6.30
C SER A 21 2.24 2.73 -7.74
N VAL A 22 0.95 2.45 -7.95
CA VAL A 22 0.32 2.50 -9.28
C VAL A 22 0.34 3.92 -9.83
N ASP A 23 0.05 4.91 -9.00
CA ASP A 23 0.06 6.32 -9.42
C ASP A 23 1.48 6.84 -9.67
N GLU A 24 2.47 6.42 -8.86
CA GLU A 24 3.88 6.77 -9.06
C GLU A 24 4.44 6.13 -10.35
N GLU A 25 4.14 4.86 -10.60
CA GLU A 25 4.54 4.16 -11.84
C GLU A 25 3.93 4.85 -13.07
N TYR A 26 2.65 5.22 -12.98
CA TYR A 26 1.99 5.98 -14.04
C TYR A 26 2.68 7.33 -14.29
N ALA A 27 2.97 8.10 -13.24
CA ALA A 27 3.64 9.39 -13.35
C ALA A 27 5.02 9.27 -14.02
N ILE A 28 5.78 8.23 -13.68
CA ILE A 28 7.09 7.95 -14.29
C ILE A 28 6.93 7.61 -15.78
N ARG A 29 5.94 6.77 -16.16
CA ARG A 29 5.67 6.45 -17.58
C ARG A 29 5.24 7.68 -18.35
N ALA A 30 4.36 8.49 -17.79
CA ALA A 30 3.90 9.72 -18.39
C ALA A 30 5.08 10.70 -18.65
N HIS A 31 5.97 10.82 -17.67
CA HIS A 31 7.16 11.69 -17.80
C HIS A 31 8.16 11.14 -18.83
N GLN A 32 8.38 9.85 -18.90
CA GLN A 32 9.29 9.25 -19.88
C GLN A 32 8.81 9.40 -21.32
N ASN A 33 7.50 9.47 -21.54
CA ASN A 33 6.92 9.74 -22.86
C ASN A 33 6.89 11.24 -23.21
N TYR A 34 7.13 12.09 -22.22
CA TYR A 34 7.27 13.52 -22.42
C TYR A 34 8.71 13.83 -22.81
N ASN A 35 9.00 13.90 -24.11
CA ASN A 35 10.28 14.39 -24.61
C ASN A 35 10.13 15.81 -25.12
N PRO A 36 10.49 16.85 -24.32
CA PRO A 36 10.34 18.24 -24.71
C PRO A 36 11.26 18.65 -25.88
N HIS A 37 12.27 17.82 -26.22
CA HIS A 37 13.27 18.13 -27.21
C HIS A 37 13.04 17.48 -28.59
N LYS A 38 12.20 16.44 -28.69
CA LYS A 38 11.96 15.79 -29.99
C LYS A 38 10.78 16.36 -30.78
N ASP A 39 9.76 16.81 -30.11
CA ASP A 39 8.55 17.34 -30.72
C ASP A 39 8.06 18.55 -29.93
N GLY A 40 8.55 19.73 -30.23
CA GLY A 40 8.29 20.98 -29.51
C GLY A 40 6.83 21.40 -29.26
N LYS A 41 5.86 20.45 -29.34
CA LYS A 41 4.42 20.72 -29.19
C LYS A 41 3.57 19.56 -28.61
N GLN A 42 4.11 18.42 -28.21
CA GLN A 42 3.25 17.39 -27.58
C GLN A 42 3.17 17.59 -26.07
N ARG A 43 2.43 18.61 -25.67
CA ARG A 43 1.83 18.61 -24.33
C ARG A 43 0.59 17.72 -24.41
N LEU A 44 0.46 16.76 -23.51
CA LEU A 44 -0.79 16.01 -23.33
C LEU A 44 -1.81 17.00 -22.76
N TYR A 45 -2.55 17.67 -23.61
CA TYR A 45 -3.68 18.49 -23.18
C TYR A 45 -4.91 17.58 -23.16
N THR A 46 -5.41 17.29 -21.99
CA THR A 46 -6.77 16.79 -21.86
C THR A 46 -7.69 18.03 -21.95
N LYS A 47 -8.29 18.25 -23.07
CA LYS A 47 -9.26 19.32 -23.24
C LYS A 47 -10.66 18.69 -23.23
N ILE A 48 -11.46 19.07 -22.27
CA ILE A 48 -12.91 18.79 -22.31
C ILE A 48 -13.49 19.70 -23.38
N MET A 49 -14.10 19.12 -24.40
CA MET A 49 -14.70 19.88 -25.50
C MET A 49 -16.21 19.61 -25.51
N THR A 50 -16.96 20.64 -25.85
CA THR A 50 -18.37 20.48 -26.22
C THR A 50 -18.46 19.85 -27.61
N ASP A 51 -19.61 19.26 -27.96
CA ASP A 51 -19.81 18.66 -29.29
C ASP A 51 -19.56 19.66 -30.42
N GLU A 52 -19.91 20.93 -30.20
CA GLU A 52 -19.67 21.99 -31.18
C GLU A 52 -18.16 22.28 -31.38
N ASP A 53 -17.39 22.32 -30.31
CA ASP A 53 -15.93 22.51 -30.37
C ASP A 53 -15.24 21.30 -30.99
N PHE A 54 -15.77 20.10 -30.72
CA PHE A 54 -15.29 18.87 -31.33
C PHE A 54 -15.46 18.85 -32.84
N LEU A 55 -16.63 19.24 -33.34
CA LEU A 55 -16.91 19.33 -34.79
C LEU A 55 -16.00 20.35 -35.48
N LYS A 56 -15.66 21.45 -34.80
CA LYS A 56 -14.75 22.49 -35.33
C LYS A 56 -13.29 22.03 -35.35
N ALA A 57 -12.86 21.31 -34.31
CA ALA A 57 -11.46 20.88 -34.12
C ALA A 57 -11.04 19.69 -34.98
N LYS A 58 -12.00 18.89 -35.49
CA LYS A 58 -11.77 17.65 -36.27
C LYS A 58 -10.59 16.81 -35.75
N PRO A 59 -10.54 16.46 -34.46
CA PRO A 59 -9.46 15.66 -33.91
C PRO A 59 -9.47 14.27 -34.56
N LYS A 60 -8.32 13.59 -34.59
CA LYS A 60 -8.23 12.23 -35.07
C LYS A 60 -9.03 11.32 -34.13
N LYS A 61 -9.78 10.38 -34.68
CA LYS A 61 -10.60 9.41 -33.91
C LYS A 61 -9.81 8.70 -32.80
N GLU A 62 -8.54 8.46 -33.04
CA GLU A 62 -7.61 7.78 -32.11
C GLU A 62 -7.25 8.62 -30.86
N ASP A 63 -7.41 9.94 -30.96
CA ASP A 63 -7.07 10.89 -29.89
C ASP A 63 -8.29 11.32 -29.06
N VAL A 64 -9.47 10.79 -29.40
CA VAL A 64 -10.74 11.18 -28.78
C VAL A 64 -11.31 10.08 -27.93
N ILE A 65 -11.53 10.38 -26.66
CA ILE A 65 -12.31 9.53 -25.76
C ILE A 65 -13.63 10.26 -25.50
N ARG A 66 -14.73 9.64 -25.90
CA ARG A 66 -16.08 10.16 -25.63
C ARG A 66 -16.44 9.82 -24.19
N PHE A 67 -16.81 10.85 -23.45
CA PHE A 67 -17.19 10.73 -22.04
C PHE A 67 -18.64 10.30 -21.86
N ASP A 68 -19.49 10.61 -22.83
CA ASP A 68 -20.90 10.22 -22.92
C ASP A 68 -21.14 8.70 -22.98
N GLU A 69 -20.10 7.93 -23.37
CA GLU A 69 -20.13 6.47 -23.36
C GLU A 69 -19.82 5.85 -21.99
N ILE A 70 -19.51 6.68 -20.97
CA ILE A 70 -19.10 6.19 -19.64
C ILE A 70 -20.24 6.39 -18.65
N ASN A 71 -20.81 5.28 -18.22
CA ASN A 71 -21.78 5.28 -17.14
C ASN A 71 -21.07 5.27 -15.79
N ILE A 72 -20.96 6.43 -15.14
CA ILE A 72 -20.32 6.56 -13.83
C ILE A 72 -21.01 5.72 -12.77
N GLN A 73 -22.33 5.55 -12.84
CA GLN A 73 -23.04 4.70 -11.89
C GLN A 73 -22.62 3.23 -12.03
N ASP A 74 -22.50 2.72 -13.26
CA ASP A 74 -22.00 1.35 -13.51
C ASP A 74 -20.57 1.17 -12.98
N LEU A 75 -19.69 2.16 -13.20
CA LEU A 75 -18.32 2.12 -12.66
C LEU A 75 -18.27 2.11 -11.13
N ARG A 76 -19.19 2.85 -10.50
CA ARG A 76 -19.30 2.89 -9.04
C ARG A 76 -19.81 1.56 -8.49
N ASP A 77 -20.86 1.01 -9.07
CA ASP A 77 -21.45 -0.26 -8.66
C ASP A 77 -20.47 -1.43 -8.80
N ARG A 78 -19.56 -1.33 -9.78
CA ARG A 78 -18.48 -2.31 -10.00
C ARG A 78 -17.22 -2.03 -9.19
N GLY A 79 -17.17 -0.94 -8.41
CA GLY A 79 -16.02 -0.53 -7.60
C GLY A 79 -14.78 -0.15 -8.43
N ILE A 80 -14.99 0.38 -9.65
CA ILE A 80 -13.93 0.75 -10.59
C ILE A 80 -13.53 2.22 -10.37
N ALA A 81 -14.52 3.11 -10.28
CA ALA A 81 -14.31 4.52 -9.99
C ALA A 81 -15.50 5.05 -9.20
N GLU A 82 -15.25 5.81 -8.14
CA GLU A 82 -16.29 6.42 -7.31
C GLU A 82 -16.69 7.80 -7.82
N THR A 83 -15.79 8.47 -8.52
CA THR A 83 -15.95 9.83 -9.01
C THR A 83 -15.62 9.95 -10.50
N GLU A 84 -16.15 10.99 -11.13
CA GLU A 84 -15.80 11.34 -12.52
C GLU A 84 -14.29 11.62 -12.68
N ALA A 85 -13.68 12.25 -11.68
CA ALA A 85 -12.24 12.52 -11.67
C ALA A 85 -11.41 11.23 -11.69
N GLU A 86 -11.81 10.20 -10.95
CA GLU A 86 -11.16 8.89 -10.98
C GLU A 86 -11.34 8.20 -12.34
N ALA A 87 -12.54 8.25 -12.90
CA ALA A 87 -12.79 7.71 -14.24
C ALA A 87 -11.95 8.40 -15.31
N MET A 88 -11.83 9.73 -15.26
CA MET A 88 -10.92 10.51 -16.13
C MET A 88 -9.47 10.11 -15.95
N GLY A 89 -9.04 9.91 -14.72
CA GLY A 89 -7.69 9.42 -14.41
C GLY A 89 -7.41 8.06 -15.07
N LEU A 90 -8.37 7.13 -15.02
CA LEU A 90 -8.24 5.82 -15.65
C LEU A 90 -8.19 5.89 -17.18
N LEU A 91 -9.01 6.75 -17.80
CA LEU A 91 -8.95 7.01 -19.24
C LEU A 91 -7.59 7.57 -19.67
N THR A 92 -7.03 8.47 -18.87
CA THR A 92 -5.71 9.03 -19.14
C THR A 92 -4.62 7.95 -19.07
N LYS A 93 -4.76 7.00 -18.15
CA LYS A 93 -3.88 5.81 -18.06
C LYS A 93 -4.02 4.91 -19.30
N ASP A 94 -5.23 4.76 -19.84
CA ASP A 94 -5.47 4.00 -21.07
C ASP A 94 -4.78 4.63 -22.29
N ILE A 95 -4.74 5.95 -22.40
CA ILE A 95 -4.05 6.64 -23.51
C ILE A 95 -2.58 6.23 -23.57
N LEU A 96 -1.88 6.17 -22.43
CA LEU A 96 -0.48 5.72 -22.39
C LEU A 96 -0.34 4.26 -22.80
N THR A 97 -1.25 3.41 -22.35
CA THR A 97 -1.25 1.98 -22.66
C THR A 97 -1.49 1.75 -24.16
N ASN A 98 -2.42 2.48 -24.76
CA ASN A 98 -2.75 2.41 -26.19
C ASN A 98 -1.62 2.96 -27.08
N LYS A 99 -0.83 3.91 -26.58
CA LYS A 99 0.39 4.40 -27.24
C LYS A 99 1.59 3.44 -27.12
N GLY A 100 1.37 2.18 -26.70
CA GLY A 100 2.40 1.16 -26.63
C GLY A 100 3.26 1.20 -25.36
N ASN A 101 2.83 1.95 -24.34
CA ASN A 101 3.51 1.99 -23.05
C ASN A 101 2.62 1.43 -21.92
N PRO A 102 2.42 0.10 -21.91
CA PRO A 102 1.64 -0.56 -20.87
C PRO A 102 2.35 -0.50 -19.51
N ILE A 103 1.60 -0.76 -18.43
CA ILE A 103 2.15 -0.84 -17.09
C ILE A 103 3.30 -1.84 -16.99
N ASN A 104 4.40 -1.41 -16.39
CA ASN A 104 5.57 -2.24 -16.18
C ASN A 104 5.54 -2.86 -14.77
N LEU A 105 5.14 -4.14 -14.69
CA LEU A 105 5.03 -4.84 -13.41
C LEU A 105 6.35 -4.96 -12.65
N ALA A 106 7.49 -5.07 -13.34
CA ALA A 106 8.79 -5.14 -12.67
C ALA A 106 9.10 -3.81 -11.95
N LYS A 107 8.88 -2.69 -12.64
CA LYS A 107 9.06 -1.35 -12.08
C LYS A 107 8.05 -1.07 -10.97
N LEU A 108 6.78 -1.42 -11.19
CA LEU A 108 5.74 -1.32 -10.18
C LEU A 108 6.10 -2.12 -8.92
N SER A 109 6.65 -3.33 -9.07
CA SER A 109 7.08 -4.14 -7.91
C SER A 109 8.20 -3.48 -7.13
N GLN A 110 9.15 -2.81 -7.80
CA GLN A 110 10.21 -2.05 -7.11
C GLN A 110 9.65 -0.87 -6.32
N ILE A 111 8.75 -0.10 -6.94
CA ILE A 111 8.08 1.04 -6.30
C ILE A 111 7.23 0.56 -5.12
N PHE A 112 6.48 -0.52 -5.31
CA PHE A 112 5.63 -1.10 -4.28
C PHE A 112 6.44 -1.57 -3.06
N LYS A 113 7.57 -2.25 -3.27
CA LYS A 113 8.49 -2.64 -2.19
C LYS A 113 9.03 -1.43 -1.42
N LYS A 114 9.40 -0.36 -2.14
CA LYS A 114 9.86 0.90 -1.54
C LYS A 114 8.77 1.54 -0.67
N ASN A 115 7.54 1.62 -1.19
CA ASN A 115 6.41 2.25 -0.50
C ASN A 115 5.89 1.42 0.67
N LEU A 116 6.07 0.11 0.63
CA LEU A 116 5.71 -0.77 1.73
C LEU A 116 6.70 -0.71 2.90
N ASN A 117 7.95 -0.25 2.67
CA ASN A 117 9.04 -0.17 3.65
C ASN A 117 9.36 -1.49 4.38
N GLU A 118 8.97 -2.63 3.83
CA GLU A 118 9.08 -3.93 4.48
C GLU A 118 9.54 -5.00 3.50
N GLY A 119 10.27 -5.99 4.03
CA GLY A 119 10.84 -7.10 3.27
C GLY A 119 9.84 -8.20 2.91
N PHE A 120 8.55 -7.89 2.76
CA PHE A 120 7.55 -8.89 2.39
C PHE A 120 7.80 -9.47 1.01
N THR A 121 7.61 -10.77 0.90
CA THR A 121 7.51 -11.44 -0.39
C THR A 121 6.18 -11.04 -1.03
N ASN A 122 6.22 -10.57 -2.27
CA ASN A 122 5.03 -10.13 -2.97
C ASN A 122 4.97 -10.66 -4.40
N THR A 123 3.75 -10.77 -4.90
CA THR A 123 3.41 -11.03 -6.30
C THR A 123 2.39 -10.01 -6.77
N LEU A 124 2.66 -9.36 -7.88
CA LEU A 124 1.73 -8.45 -8.52
C LEU A 124 1.01 -9.16 -9.66
N LEU A 125 -0.30 -8.99 -9.72
CA LEU A 125 -1.17 -9.60 -10.72
C LEU A 125 -1.85 -8.51 -11.53
N ILE A 126 -1.93 -8.68 -12.85
CA ILE A 126 -2.87 -7.95 -13.70
C ILE A 126 -4.06 -8.86 -13.94
N LEU A 127 -5.25 -8.36 -13.65
CA LEU A 127 -6.51 -9.06 -13.81
C LEU A 127 -7.32 -8.40 -14.93
N ASP A 128 -8.11 -9.21 -15.61
CA ASP A 128 -9.15 -8.73 -16.52
C ASP A 128 -10.42 -8.29 -15.78
N GLU A 129 -11.42 -7.88 -16.54
CA GLU A 129 -12.74 -7.50 -16.05
C GLU A 129 -13.42 -8.58 -15.20
N ASN A 130 -13.19 -9.86 -15.53
CA ASN A 130 -13.73 -11.02 -14.82
C ASN A 130 -12.84 -11.46 -13.65
N LYS A 131 -11.85 -10.64 -13.26
CA LYS A 131 -10.86 -10.92 -12.21
C LYS A 131 -9.95 -12.14 -12.50
N LYS A 132 -9.86 -12.55 -13.78
CA LYS A 132 -8.95 -13.59 -14.23
C LYS A 132 -7.55 -13.00 -14.42
N VAL A 133 -6.53 -13.75 -14.00
CA VAL A 133 -5.12 -13.33 -14.11
C VAL A 133 -4.69 -13.32 -15.58
N ILE A 134 -4.30 -12.17 -16.10
CA ILE A 134 -3.72 -11.98 -17.44
C ILE A 134 -2.20 -12.08 -17.36
N LYS A 135 -1.59 -11.47 -16.34
CA LYS A 135 -0.14 -11.40 -16.17
C LYS A 135 0.21 -11.36 -14.69
N SER A 136 1.33 -11.97 -14.35
CA SER A 136 1.88 -11.96 -13.01
C SER A 136 3.35 -11.59 -13.01
N TYR A 137 3.83 -11.03 -11.90
CA TYR A 137 5.24 -10.73 -11.66
C TYR A 137 5.56 -10.92 -10.18
N GLY A 138 6.59 -11.69 -9.88
CA GLY A 138 7.02 -12.01 -8.53
C GLY A 138 7.09 -13.52 -8.29
N GLN A 139 7.00 -13.94 -7.05
CA GLN A 139 7.11 -15.33 -6.66
C GLN A 139 5.82 -16.09 -6.99
N THR A 140 5.95 -17.21 -7.69
CA THR A 140 4.80 -17.98 -8.21
C THR A 140 4.36 -19.13 -7.29
N LYS A 141 5.06 -19.39 -6.19
CA LYS A 141 4.66 -20.45 -5.25
C LYS A 141 3.37 -20.03 -4.54
N ASP A 142 2.34 -20.86 -4.65
CA ASP A 142 1.14 -20.72 -3.82
C ASP A 142 1.51 -21.03 -2.36
N ILE A 143 1.44 -20.01 -1.52
CA ILE A 143 1.65 -20.10 -0.08
C ILE A 143 0.29 -19.83 0.57
N GLU A 144 -0.16 -20.72 1.45
CA GLU A 144 -1.45 -20.59 2.13
C GLU A 144 -1.59 -19.29 2.94
N SER A 145 -0.46 -18.69 3.34
CA SER A 145 -0.40 -17.43 4.10
C SER A 145 -0.57 -16.15 3.27
N TRP A 146 -0.76 -16.27 1.95
CA TRP A 146 -0.89 -15.10 1.08
C TRP A 146 -2.18 -14.34 1.35
N GLN A 147 -2.01 -13.07 1.69
CA GLN A 147 -3.10 -12.10 1.76
C GLN A 147 -3.17 -11.32 0.46
N THR A 148 -4.38 -11.03 0.04
CA THR A 148 -4.64 -10.41 -1.25
C THR A 148 -5.15 -9.00 -1.03
N SER A 149 -4.54 -8.01 -1.69
CA SER A 149 -5.02 -6.62 -1.67
C SER A 149 -6.36 -6.47 -2.38
N LYS A 150 -7.04 -5.35 -2.16
CA LYS A 150 -8.15 -4.95 -3.04
C LYS A 150 -7.63 -4.74 -4.46
N PRO A 151 -8.35 -5.17 -5.50
CA PRO A 151 -7.99 -4.88 -6.88
C PRO A 151 -8.15 -3.38 -7.16
N ILE A 152 -7.15 -2.78 -7.79
CA ILE A 152 -7.12 -1.36 -8.17
C ILE A 152 -7.24 -1.26 -9.68
N ALA A 153 -8.21 -0.52 -10.16
CA ALA A 153 -8.41 -0.30 -11.59
C ALA A 153 -7.24 0.50 -12.18
N ILE A 154 -6.73 0.06 -13.33
CA ILE A 154 -5.61 0.68 -14.05
C ILE A 154 -5.96 1.08 -15.48
N GLY A 155 -7.18 0.81 -15.91
CA GLY A 155 -7.72 1.18 -17.21
C GLY A 155 -9.21 0.86 -17.31
N LEU A 156 -9.89 1.49 -18.26
CA LEU A 156 -11.31 1.32 -18.56
C LEU A 156 -11.56 0.64 -19.90
N LYS A 157 -10.66 0.76 -20.86
CA LYS A 157 -10.83 0.22 -22.22
C LYS A 157 -9.58 -0.53 -22.68
N PRO A 158 -9.45 -1.84 -22.39
CA PRO A 158 -10.33 -2.71 -21.60
C PRO A 158 -10.14 -2.50 -20.09
N ILE A 159 -11.17 -2.84 -19.31
CA ILE A 159 -11.10 -2.79 -17.86
C ILE A 159 -10.02 -3.76 -17.38
N ARG A 160 -9.08 -3.24 -16.62
CA ARG A 160 -7.99 -4.03 -16.03
C ARG A 160 -7.75 -3.58 -14.60
N PHE A 161 -7.33 -4.54 -13.77
CA PHE A 161 -6.99 -4.28 -12.37
C PHE A 161 -5.56 -4.74 -12.09
N VAL A 162 -4.94 -4.06 -11.13
CA VAL A 162 -3.73 -4.56 -10.46
C VAL A 162 -4.11 -5.02 -9.06
N GLN A 163 -3.56 -6.14 -8.66
CA GLN A 163 -3.75 -6.72 -7.34
C GLN A 163 -2.40 -7.22 -6.82
N ALA A 164 -2.12 -7.01 -5.54
CA ALA A 164 -0.95 -7.55 -4.88
C ALA A 164 -1.34 -8.76 -4.03
N ARG A 165 -0.53 -9.81 -4.07
CA ARG A 165 -0.49 -10.89 -3.10
C ARG A 165 0.76 -10.71 -2.26
N VAL A 166 0.62 -10.69 -0.96
CA VAL A 166 1.72 -10.46 0.00
C VAL A 166 1.69 -11.55 1.06
N ASP A 167 2.85 -12.08 1.37
CA ASP A 167 2.99 -13.08 2.44
C ASP A 167 3.06 -12.38 3.81
N ILE A 168 1.97 -12.47 4.57
CA ILE A 168 1.90 -11.97 5.94
C ILE A 168 1.99 -13.18 6.89
N THR A 169 3.22 -13.64 7.12
CA THR A 169 3.44 -14.77 8.04
C THR A 169 3.39 -14.32 9.51
N PRO A 170 3.06 -15.25 10.44
CA PRO A 170 3.19 -15.00 11.87
C PRO A 170 4.62 -14.56 12.27
N SER A 171 5.64 -15.03 11.55
CA SER A 171 7.02 -14.63 11.76
C SER A 171 7.25 -13.13 11.50
N SER A 172 6.61 -12.56 10.48
CA SER A 172 6.68 -11.09 10.21
C SER A 172 6.09 -10.30 11.37
N PHE A 173 4.98 -10.77 11.94
CA PHE A 173 4.38 -10.18 13.14
C PHE A 173 5.34 -10.21 14.34
N ILE A 174 6.01 -11.34 14.57
CA ILE A 174 6.97 -11.49 15.67
C ILE A 174 8.15 -10.56 15.48
N ILE A 175 8.73 -10.48 14.27
CA ILE A 175 9.87 -9.61 13.96
C ILE A 175 9.51 -8.14 14.18
N ASN A 176 8.36 -7.70 13.70
CA ASN A 176 7.90 -6.32 13.87
C ASN A 176 7.55 -5.99 15.32
N SER A 177 7.16 -7.01 16.11
CA SER A 177 6.81 -6.87 17.52
C SER A 177 8.00 -7.04 18.46
N ILE A 178 9.19 -7.44 17.97
CA ILE A 178 10.34 -7.80 18.81
C ILE A 178 10.81 -6.64 19.71
N TRP A 179 10.78 -5.42 19.21
CA TRP A 179 11.13 -4.23 19.98
C TRP A 179 10.13 -3.93 21.09
N THR A 180 8.84 -4.14 20.80
CA THR A 180 7.76 -3.96 21.79
C THR A 180 7.87 -5.04 22.87
N LEU A 181 8.13 -6.29 22.50
CA LEU A 181 8.37 -7.39 23.43
C LEU A 181 9.62 -7.15 24.29
N ALA A 182 10.73 -6.74 23.68
CA ALA A 182 11.98 -6.45 24.39
C ALA A 182 11.80 -5.31 25.40
N SER A 183 11.11 -4.23 25.03
CA SER A 183 10.82 -3.12 25.94
C SER A 183 9.92 -3.52 27.10
N THR A 184 8.94 -4.39 26.86
CA THR A 184 8.02 -4.90 27.89
C THR A 184 8.77 -5.79 28.90
N ILE A 185 9.64 -6.67 28.41
CA ILE A 185 10.50 -7.51 29.27
C ILE A 185 11.44 -6.66 30.09
N LEU A 186 12.09 -5.64 29.49
CA LEU A 186 12.97 -4.73 30.19
C LEU A 186 12.23 -3.99 31.31
N LEU A 187 11.02 -3.49 31.02
CA LEU A 187 10.20 -2.80 32.02
C LEU A 187 9.85 -3.75 33.18
N ALA A 188 9.45 -4.99 32.90
CA ALA A 188 9.15 -5.99 33.91
C ALA A 188 10.38 -6.28 34.82
N LEU A 189 11.56 -6.40 34.24
CA LEU A 189 12.81 -6.58 34.99
C LEU A 189 13.11 -5.39 35.91
N ILE A 190 12.92 -4.16 35.43
CA ILE A 190 13.09 -2.93 36.24
C ILE A 190 12.14 -2.96 37.45
N ILE A 191 10.86 -3.32 37.24
CA ILE A 191 9.88 -3.40 38.33
C ILE A 191 10.32 -4.44 39.37
N VAL A 192 10.73 -5.64 38.92
CA VAL A 192 11.20 -6.69 39.83
C VAL A 192 12.42 -6.24 40.63
N PHE A 193 13.38 -5.56 39.99
CA PHE A 193 14.55 -4.99 40.67
C PHE A 193 14.16 -3.94 41.70
N CYS A 194 13.25 -3.03 41.37
CA CYS A 194 12.76 -1.98 42.30
C CYS A 194 12.08 -2.58 43.52
N VAL A 195 11.21 -3.57 43.32
CA VAL A 195 10.52 -4.27 44.42
C VAL A 195 11.52 -5.03 45.28
N GLY A 196 12.46 -5.76 44.68
CA GLY A 196 13.51 -6.47 45.37
C GLY A 196 14.39 -5.52 46.22
N TYR A 197 14.79 -4.39 45.67
CA TYR A 197 15.56 -3.36 46.38
C TYR A 197 14.78 -2.79 47.59
N GLN A 198 13.49 -2.47 47.40
CA GLN A 198 12.64 -1.99 48.49
C GLN A 198 12.48 -3.02 49.62
N MET A 199 12.29 -4.29 49.29
CA MET A 199 12.17 -5.35 50.28
C MET A 199 13.50 -5.53 51.07
N THR A 200 14.63 -5.47 50.40
CA THR A 200 15.93 -5.54 51.10
C THR A 200 16.17 -4.33 52.00
N ALA A 201 15.84 -3.12 51.54
CA ALA A 201 15.96 -1.90 52.32
C ALA A 201 15.09 -1.92 53.61
N ILE A 202 13.85 -2.44 53.49
CA ILE A 202 12.96 -2.62 54.64
C ILE A 202 13.55 -3.62 55.63
N ARG A 203 14.06 -4.76 55.15
CA ARG A 203 14.69 -5.77 56.04
C ARG A 203 15.93 -5.24 56.78
N TYR A 204 16.73 -4.38 56.12
CA TYR A 204 17.87 -3.73 56.80
C TYR A 204 17.39 -2.76 57.88
N LYS A 205 16.41 -1.92 57.61
CA LYS A 205 15.83 -1.01 58.62
C LYS A 205 15.21 -1.74 59.81
N GLU A 206 14.58 -2.88 59.61
CA GLU A 206 14.05 -3.71 60.72
C GLU A 206 15.16 -4.31 61.59
N LYS A 207 16.28 -4.76 60.95
CA LYS A 207 17.46 -5.24 61.71
C LYS A 207 18.06 -4.17 62.56
N ASP A 208 18.26 -2.96 62.03
CA ASP A 208 18.81 -1.82 62.77
C ASP A 208 17.90 -1.41 63.93
N ARG A 209 16.58 -1.41 63.76
CA ARG A 209 15.66 -1.14 64.87
C ARG A 209 15.73 -2.18 65.97
N LYS A 210 15.94 -3.45 65.66
CA LYS A 210 16.05 -4.55 66.63
C LYS A 210 17.39 -4.49 67.39
N SER A 211 18.48 -4.02 66.75
CA SER A 211 19.80 -3.83 67.39
C SER A 211 19.79 -2.68 68.40
N VAL A 212 19.24 -1.53 67.98
CA VAL A 212 19.12 -0.34 68.86
C VAL A 212 18.17 -0.58 70.06
N GLY A 213 17.12 -1.40 69.86
CA GLY A 213 16.20 -1.77 70.96
C GLY A 213 16.84 -2.68 71.99
N ARG A 214 17.91 -3.47 71.69
CA ARG A 214 18.64 -4.29 72.65
C ARG A 214 19.65 -3.52 73.49
N GLU A 215 20.20 -2.42 73.01
CA GLU A 215 21.17 -1.62 73.75
C GLU A 215 20.53 -0.73 74.84
N ARG A 216 19.22 -0.53 74.80
CA ARG A 216 18.48 0.30 75.79
C ARG A 216 17.93 -0.49 77.01
N VAL A 217 18.22 -1.75 77.13
CA VAL A 217 17.74 -2.63 78.25
C VAL A 217 18.86 -3.00 79.25
N PHE A 218 20.00 -2.28 79.26
CA PHE A 218 21.02 -2.40 80.26
C PHE A 218 21.24 -1.07 80.99
#